data_e7ab14a0958db8d4958d68f50c2221d6
#
_entry.id   e7ab14a0958db8d4958d68f50c2221d6
#
_cell.length_a   1.000
_cell.length_b   1.000
_cell.length_c   1.000
_cell.angle_alpha   90.00
_cell.angle_beta   90.00
_cell.angle_gamma   90.00
#
_symmetry.space_group_name_H-M   'P 1'
#
loop_
_entity.id
_entity.type
_entity.pdbx_description
1 polymer ?
#
loop_
_entity_poly.entity_id
_entity_poly.type
_entity_poly.pdbx_seq_one_letter_code
_entity_poly.pdbx_strand_id
1 'polypeptide(L)'
;MIKKVLVANRGEIAMRIFRTCRVMNIPTVAIYTHVDRGALHVRYAEEAYCISEDEADTSYLKPDLILEIAKKTGAAIHPGYGFLSENADFARRCEEEGVIFIGPSADVIAKMGIKTEARKIMKEAGVPVVPGTEKPVTDIEDAKKVAAEVGYPIMLKALAGGGGKGMRLVHSEDEICLLYTSPSPRDCS
;
A
#
# COMPACT_ATOMS: atom_id res chain seq x y z
N MET A 1 -7.43 20.77 -13.56
CA MET A 1 -7.43 21.30 -12.17
C MET A 1 -8.40 20.46 -11.35
N ILE A 2 -7.99 19.97 -10.18
CA ILE A 2 -8.82 19.16 -9.27
C ILE A 2 -9.88 20.06 -8.66
N LYS A 3 -11.16 19.70 -8.84
CA LYS A 3 -12.32 20.47 -8.37
C LYS A 3 -12.95 19.90 -7.10
N LYS A 4 -12.73 18.62 -6.82
CA LYS A 4 -13.27 17.89 -5.68
C LYS A 4 -12.37 16.69 -5.39
N VAL A 5 -12.25 16.28 -4.13
CA VAL A 5 -11.43 15.14 -3.73
C VAL A 5 -12.26 14.13 -2.95
N LEU A 6 -12.33 12.89 -3.46
CA LEU A 6 -12.80 11.73 -2.72
C LEU A 6 -11.60 11.08 -2.03
N VAL A 7 -11.69 10.85 -0.72
CA VAL A 7 -10.66 10.12 0.01
C VAL A 7 -11.07 8.66 0.14
N ALA A 8 -10.37 7.77 -0.58
CA ALA A 8 -10.60 6.33 -0.54
C ALA A 8 -9.90 5.70 0.69
N ASN A 9 -10.21 6.23 1.86
CA ASN A 9 -9.63 5.84 3.14
C ASN A 9 -10.53 6.30 4.31
N ARG A 10 -10.10 6.07 5.54
CA ARG A 10 -10.85 6.35 6.77
C ARG A 10 -9.98 7.01 7.84
N GLY A 11 -10.62 7.35 8.95
CA GLY A 11 -9.95 7.74 10.21
C GLY A 11 -9.07 8.98 10.08
N GLU A 12 -7.87 8.91 10.66
CA GLU A 12 -6.99 10.06 10.78
C GLU A 12 -6.42 10.52 9.44
N ILE A 13 -6.10 9.59 8.53
CA ILE A 13 -5.55 9.96 7.22
C ILE A 13 -6.59 10.69 6.37
N ALA A 14 -7.85 10.26 6.39
CA ALA A 14 -8.91 10.98 5.72
C ALA A 14 -9.07 12.40 6.28
N MET A 15 -9.06 12.55 7.60
CA MET A 15 -9.10 13.86 8.26
C MET A 15 -7.92 14.74 7.89
N ARG A 16 -6.72 14.20 7.81
CA ARG A 16 -5.51 14.94 7.42
C ARG A 16 -5.65 15.52 6.01
N ILE A 17 -6.12 14.71 5.06
CA ILE A 17 -6.34 15.13 3.69
C ILE A 17 -7.44 16.19 3.61
N PHE A 18 -8.57 15.96 4.27
CA PHE A 18 -9.70 16.90 4.29
C PHE A 18 -9.34 18.28 4.85
N ARG A 19 -8.51 18.33 5.90
CA ARG A 19 -8.01 19.60 6.45
C ARG A 19 -7.24 20.39 5.41
N THR A 20 -6.37 19.73 4.64
CA THR A 20 -5.61 20.37 3.57
C THR A 20 -6.52 20.81 2.44
N CYS A 21 -7.46 19.95 2.01
CA CYS A 21 -8.45 20.32 1.01
C CYS A 21 -9.25 21.56 1.40
N ARG A 22 -9.66 21.66 2.66
CA ARG A 22 -10.36 22.84 3.18
C ARG A 22 -9.52 24.11 3.10
N VAL A 23 -8.24 24.05 3.47
CA VAL A 23 -7.31 25.18 3.31
C VAL A 23 -7.15 25.61 1.85
N MET A 24 -7.23 24.64 0.93
CA MET A 24 -7.16 24.86 -0.52
C MET A 24 -8.51 25.23 -1.16
N ASN A 25 -9.58 25.32 -0.38
CA ASN A 25 -10.96 25.51 -0.85
C ASN A 25 -11.40 24.44 -1.88
N ILE A 26 -10.99 23.18 -1.67
CA ILE A 26 -11.38 22.04 -2.49
C ILE A 26 -12.43 21.22 -1.72
N PRO A 27 -13.66 21.09 -2.24
CA PRO A 27 -14.70 20.24 -1.65
C PRO A 27 -14.26 18.78 -1.52
N THR A 28 -14.78 18.10 -0.50
CA THR A 28 -14.36 16.75 -0.14
C THR A 28 -15.52 15.76 -0.10
N VAL A 29 -15.20 14.51 -0.45
CA VAL A 29 -16.13 13.37 -0.40
C VAL A 29 -15.52 12.31 0.50
N ALA A 30 -16.23 11.93 1.55
CA ALA A 30 -15.90 10.78 2.38
C ALA A 30 -16.60 9.52 1.87
N ILE A 31 -15.95 8.38 2.04
CA ILE A 31 -16.60 7.07 2.01
C ILE A 31 -16.57 6.47 3.42
N TYR A 32 -17.56 5.66 3.75
CA TYR A 32 -17.63 5.02 5.06
C TYR A 32 -18.40 3.71 5.03
N THR A 33 -18.05 2.82 5.97
CA THR A 33 -18.82 1.61 6.28
C THR A 33 -19.80 1.89 7.41
N HIS A 34 -20.79 1.03 7.63
CA HIS A 34 -21.78 1.21 8.71
C HIS A 34 -21.14 1.46 10.07
N VAL A 35 -20.05 0.76 10.37
CA VAL A 35 -19.29 0.91 11.63
C VAL A 35 -18.71 2.32 11.79
N ASP A 36 -18.31 2.94 10.68
CA ASP A 36 -17.70 4.27 10.68
C ASP A 36 -18.70 5.41 10.47
N ARG A 37 -20.00 5.15 10.42
CA ARG A 37 -21.05 6.16 10.14
C ARG A 37 -20.95 7.40 11.04
N GLY A 38 -20.57 7.23 12.29
CA GLY A 38 -20.39 8.32 13.26
C GLY A 38 -18.98 8.89 13.31
N ALA A 39 -18.05 8.39 12.49
CA ALA A 39 -16.64 8.79 12.54
C ALA A 39 -16.42 10.24 12.14
N LEU A 40 -15.36 10.84 12.66
CA LEU A 40 -15.06 12.25 12.47
C LEU A 40 -14.87 12.62 10.99
N HIS A 41 -14.20 11.78 10.21
CA HIS A 41 -13.97 12.03 8.78
C HIS A 41 -15.28 12.10 7.97
N VAL A 42 -16.28 11.30 8.34
CA VAL A 42 -17.61 11.31 7.70
C VAL A 42 -18.34 12.62 7.97
N ARG A 43 -18.25 13.11 9.21
CA ARG A 43 -18.89 14.36 9.65
C ARG A 43 -18.18 15.62 9.16
N TYR A 44 -16.91 15.50 8.78
CA TYR A 44 -16.09 16.64 8.38
C TYR A 44 -16.15 16.93 6.87
N ALA A 45 -16.41 15.91 6.04
CA ALA A 45 -16.53 16.06 4.60
C ALA A 45 -17.83 16.76 4.21
N GLU A 46 -17.83 17.42 3.05
CA GLU A 46 -19.03 18.06 2.48
C GLU A 46 -20.04 17.04 1.98
N GLU A 47 -19.57 15.91 1.46
CA GLU A 47 -20.39 14.78 1.04
C GLU A 47 -19.85 13.48 1.64
N ALA A 48 -20.74 12.52 1.93
CA ALA A 48 -20.34 11.22 2.46
C ALA A 48 -21.24 10.11 1.88
N TYR A 49 -20.61 8.99 1.49
CA TYR A 49 -21.27 7.85 0.88
C TYR A 49 -20.97 6.56 1.65
N CYS A 50 -22.02 5.82 1.99
CA CYS A 50 -21.89 4.49 2.56
C CYS A 50 -21.47 3.51 1.47
N ILE A 51 -20.42 2.73 1.76
CA ILE A 51 -19.91 1.69 0.86
C ILE A 51 -20.16 0.28 1.38
N SER A 52 -20.82 0.12 2.52
CA SER A 52 -21.22 -1.20 3.03
C SER A 52 -22.49 -1.70 2.37
N GLU A 53 -22.55 -3.01 2.13
CA GLU A 53 -23.75 -3.70 1.69
C GLU A 53 -24.69 -3.99 2.88
N ASP A 54 -24.12 -4.34 4.03
CA ASP A 54 -24.80 -4.59 5.29
C ASP A 54 -23.96 -4.13 6.50
N GLU A 55 -24.45 -4.33 7.71
CA GLU A 55 -23.77 -3.92 8.95
C GLU A 55 -22.48 -4.70 9.23
N ALA A 56 -22.35 -5.92 8.74
CA ALA A 56 -21.17 -6.76 8.91
C ALA A 56 -20.05 -6.40 7.92
N ASP A 57 -20.37 -5.74 6.81
CA ASP A 57 -19.44 -5.32 5.79
C ASP A 57 -18.63 -4.11 6.22
N THR A 58 -17.39 -4.33 6.62
CA THR A 58 -16.44 -3.32 7.07
C THR A 58 -15.34 -3.02 6.04
N SER A 59 -15.45 -3.56 4.81
CA SER A 59 -14.42 -3.47 3.79
C SER A 59 -14.37 -2.11 3.09
N TYR A 60 -13.17 -1.54 3.00
CA TYR A 60 -12.85 -0.39 2.17
C TYR A 60 -12.21 -0.78 0.83
N LEU A 61 -12.08 -2.08 0.56
CA LEU A 61 -11.48 -2.62 -0.66
C LEU A 61 -12.56 -2.86 -1.73
N LYS A 62 -13.28 -1.81 -2.10
CA LYS A 62 -14.37 -1.82 -3.08
C LYS A 62 -14.09 -0.88 -4.25
N PRO A 63 -13.15 -1.23 -5.15
CA PRO A 63 -12.70 -0.35 -6.22
C PRO A 63 -13.84 0.09 -7.15
N ASP A 64 -14.78 -0.81 -7.48
CA ASP A 64 -15.90 -0.51 -8.37
C ASP A 64 -16.81 0.59 -7.81
N LEU A 65 -17.23 0.43 -6.57
CA LEU A 65 -18.13 1.37 -5.91
C LEU A 65 -17.45 2.72 -5.67
N ILE A 66 -16.15 2.70 -5.33
CA ILE A 66 -15.37 3.93 -5.14
C ILE A 66 -15.24 4.70 -6.45
N LEU A 67 -14.97 4.01 -7.57
CA LEU A 67 -14.95 4.62 -8.91
C LEU A 67 -16.30 5.20 -9.29
N GLU A 68 -17.39 4.47 -9.06
CA GLU A 68 -18.75 4.95 -9.32
C GLU A 68 -19.05 6.25 -8.57
N ILE A 69 -18.74 6.29 -7.26
CA ILE A 69 -18.92 7.49 -6.43
C ILE A 69 -18.05 8.65 -6.94
N ALA A 70 -16.79 8.38 -7.31
CA ALA A 70 -15.90 9.40 -7.84
C ALA A 70 -16.44 10.01 -9.15
N LYS A 71 -16.93 9.17 -10.07
CA LYS A 71 -17.56 9.61 -11.31
C LYS A 71 -18.84 10.42 -11.07
N LYS A 72 -19.72 9.92 -10.20
CA LYS A 72 -20.96 10.60 -9.81
C LYS A 72 -20.71 11.98 -9.22
N THR A 73 -19.67 12.13 -8.41
CA THR A 73 -19.34 13.38 -7.71
C THR A 73 -18.39 14.30 -8.49
N GLY A 74 -17.78 13.79 -9.58
CA GLY A 74 -16.74 14.48 -10.34
C GLY A 74 -15.44 14.67 -9.53
N ALA A 75 -15.19 13.80 -8.55
CA ALA A 75 -14.06 13.91 -7.65
C ALA A 75 -12.82 13.17 -8.19
N ALA A 76 -11.64 13.75 -7.94
CA ALA A 76 -10.37 13.02 -7.99
C ALA A 76 -10.27 12.10 -6.76
N ILE A 77 -9.63 10.95 -6.90
CA ILE A 77 -9.46 9.98 -5.82
C ILE A 77 -8.11 10.15 -5.15
N HIS A 78 -8.10 10.40 -3.83
CA HIS A 78 -6.91 10.32 -2.99
C HIS A 78 -6.96 9.02 -2.17
N PRO A 79 -6.07 8.05 -2.40
CA PRO A 79 -6.14 6.75 -1.75
C PRO A 79 -5.67 6.76 -0.28
N GLY A 80 -4.99 7.83 0.16
CA GLY A 80 -4.31 7.85 1.44
C GLY A 80 -3.10 6.92 1.46
N TYR A 81 -2.99 6.11 2.49
CA TYR A 81 -2.02 5.00 2.60
C TYR A 81 -2.74 3.70 2.99
N GLY A 82 -2.12 2.53 2.71
CA GLY A 82 -2.78 1.23 2.84
C GLY A 82 -3.96 1.09 1.88
N PHE A 83 -4.86 0.15 2.12
CA PHE A 83 -6.02 -0.16 1.27
C PHE A 83 -5.67 -0.20 -0.23
N LEU A 84 -6.20 0.72 -1.02
CA LEU A 84 -6.01 0.76 -2.48
C LEU A 84 -4.82 1.63 -2.93
N SER A 85 -4.05 2.22 -2.00
CA SER A 85 -2.95 3.13 -2.34
C SER A 85 -1.79 2.46 -3.10
N GLU A 86 -1.59 1.16 -2.88
CA GLU A 86 -0.56 0.36 -3.54
C GLU A 86 -1.15 -0.59 -4.59
N ASN A 87 -2.40 -0.38 -4.97
CA ASN A 87 -3.09 -1.20 -5.97
C ASN A 87 -2.93 -0.60 -7.37
N ALA A 88 -2.02 -1.17 -8.16
CA ALA A 88 -1.74 -0.70 -9.52
C ALA A 88 -2.95 -0.85 -10.46
N ASP A 89 -3.74 -1.91 -10.32
CA ASP A 89 -4.92 -2.13 -11.15
C ASP A 89 -6.01 -1.10 -10.87
N PHE A 90 -6.19 -0.72 -9.61
CA PHE A 90 -7.11 0.36 -9.26
C PHE A 90 -6.67 1.71 -9.85
N ALA A 91 -5.37 2.04 -9.76
CA ALA A 91 -4.84 3.26 -10.36
C ALA A 91 -5.02 3.26 -11.89
N ARG A 92 -4.76 2.13 -12.56
CA ARG A 92 -4.97 1.98 -14.01
C ARG A 92 -6.43 2.17 -14.39
N ARG A 93 -7.35 1.57 -13.65
CA ARG A 93 -8.78 1.73 -13.88
C ARG A 93 -9.23 3.17 -13.70
N CYS A 94 -8.69 3.90 -12.74
CA CYS A 94 -8.96 5.33 -12.61
C CYS A 94 -8.58 6.08 -13.89
N GLU A 95 -7.37 5.82 -14.43
CA GLU A 95 -6.88 6.43 -15.67
C GLU A 95 -7.79 6.08 -16.87
N GLU A 96 -8.11 4.80 -17.07
CA GLU A 96 -8.96 4.30 -18.15
C GLU A 96 -10.38 4.88 -18.12
N GLU A 97 -10.93 5.09 -16.93
CA GLU A 97 -12.26 5.65 -16.72
C GLU A 97 -12.30 7.19 -16.60
N GLY A 98 -11.15 7.85 -16.83
CA GLY A 98 -11.03 9.31 -16.82
C GLY A 98 -11.14 9.94 -15.42
N VAL A 99 -10.92 9.17 -14.37
CA VAL A 99 -10.92 9.64 -12.98
C VAL A 99 -9.47 9.94 -12.58
N ILE A 100 -9.21 11.13 -12.06
CA ILE A 100 -7.87 11.50 -11.60
C ILE A 100 -7.52 10.71 -10.33
N PHE A 101 -6.48 9.88 -10.40
CA PHE A 101 -5.87 9.25 -9.23
C PHE A 101 -4.77 10.16 -8.69
N ILE A 102 -4.88 10.59 -7.43
CA ILE A 102 -3.89 11.44 -6.78
C ILE A 102 -2.80 10.53 -6.19
N GLY A 103 -1.80 10.25 -6.99
CA GLY A 103 -0.71 9.34 -6.67
C GLY A 103 0.20 9.10 -7.86
N PRO A 104 1.14 8.16 -7.76
CA PRO A 104 1.96 7.72 -8.89
C PRO A 104 1.11 7.03 -9.95
N SER A 105 1.64 6.91 -11.18
CA SER A 105 0.99 6.12 -12.23
C SER A 105 0.92 4.63 -11.86
N ALA A 106 -0.01 3.91 -12.46
CA ALA A 106 -0.19 2.47 -12.24
C ALA A 106 1.11 1.67 -12.44
N ASP A 107 1.90 2.02 -13.47
CA ASP A 107 3.17 1.36 -13.76
C ASP A 107 4.23 1.61 -12.68
N VAL A 108 4.27 2.82 -12.13
CA VAL A 108 5.18 3.14 -11.02
C VAL A 108 4.78 2.37 -9.77
N ILE A 109 3.49 2.31 -9.44
CA ILE A 109 2.98 1.54 -8.30
C ILE A 109 3.36 0.05 -8.45
N ALA A 110 3.14 -0.53 -9.63
CA ALA A 110 3.47 -1.93 -9.91
C ALA A 110 4.97 -2.22 -9.73
N LYS A 111 5.84 -1.41 -10.32
CA LYS A 111 7.30 -1.57 -10.25
C LYS A 111 7.82 -1.36 -8.82
N MET A 112 7.33 -0.35 -8.12
CA MET A 112 7.76 -0.05 -6.75
C MET A 112 7.19 -1.04 -5.72
N GLY A 113 6.11 -1.74 -6.04
CA GLY A 113 5.56 -2.82 -5.22
C GLY A 113 6.44 -4.06 -5.14
N ILE A 114 7.31 -4.28 -6.13
CA ILE A 114 8.26 -5.40 -6.20
C ILE A 114 9.61 -4.93 -5.65
N LYS A 115 10.00 -5.42 -4.47
CA LYS A 115 11.20 -4.95 -3.74
C LYS A 115 12.49 -5.03 -4.57
N THR A 116 12.67 -6.08 -5.36
CA THR A 116 13.84 -6.26 -6.23
C THR A 116 13.86 -5.29 -7.40
N GLU A 117 12.72 -5.06 -8.04
CA GLU A 117 12.57 -4.09 -9.12
C GLU A 117 12.75 -2.64 -8.61
N ALA A 118 12.09 -2.30 -7.51
CA ALA A 118 12.22 -0.98 -6.91
C ALA A 118 13.67 -0.66 -6.59
N ARG A 119 14.42 -1.63 -6.03
CA ARG A 119 15.83 -1.48 -5.71
C ARG A 119 16.68 -1.28 -6.97
N LYS A 120 16.44 -2.07 -8.03
CA LYS A 120 17.14 -1.94 -9.30
C LYS A 120 16.95 -0.55 -9.90
N ILE A 121 15.70 -0.09 -9.96
CA ILE A 121 15.35 1.24 -10.47
C ILE A 121 16.04 2.34 -9.66
N MET A 122 16.04 2.25 -8.34
CA MET A 122 16.71 3.24 -7.48
C MET A 122 18.22 3.25 -7.67
N LYS A 123 18.85 2.07 -7.82
CA LYS A 123 20.28 1.94 -8.09
C LYS A 123 20.66 2.57 -9.46
N GLU A 124 19.87 2.29 -10.50
CA GLU A 124 20.05 2.87 -11.82
C GLU A 124 19.87 4.41 -11.83
N ALA A 125 18.97 4.92 -10.98
CA ALA A 125 18.78 6.35 -10.77
C ALA A 125 19.85 7.01 -9.88
N GLY A 126 20.87 6.28 -9.44
CA GLY A 126 21.94 6.81 -8.58
C GLY A 126 21.53 7.07 -7.13
N VAL A 127 20.36 6.56 -6.70
CA VAL A 127 19.92 6.66 -5.31
C VAL A 127 20.66 5.63 -4.46
N PRO A 128 21.26 6.01 -3.33
CA PRO A 128 21.89 5.04 -2.42
C PRO A 128 20.90 3.99 -1.93
N VAL A 129 21.26 2.72 -2.09
CA VAL A 129 20.44 1.60 -1.64
C VAL A 129 21.22 0.74 -0.66
N VAL A 130 20.52 0.20 0.34
CA VAL A 130 21.14 -0.74 1.28
C VAL A 130 21.63 -1.99 0.51
N PRO A 131 22.85 -2.53 0.76
CA PRO A 131 23.32 -3.76 0.14
C PRO A 131 22.34 -4.93 0.30
N GLY A 132 22.20 -5.82 -0.69
CA GLY A 132 21.28 -6.96 -0.68
C GLY A 132 21.13 -7.59 -2.06
N THR A 133 20.30 -8.63 -2.18
CA THR A 133 20.13 -9.40 -3.40
C THR A 133 19.42 -8.63 -4.53
N GLU A 134 19.83 -8.84 -5.76
CA GLU A 134 19.16 -8.36 -6.97
C GLU A 134 18.04 -9.33 -7.41
N LYS A 135 18.13 -10.59 -7.00
CA LYS A 135 17.13 -11.62 -7.27
C LYS A 135 16.63 -12.22 -5.97
N PRO A 136 15.41 -12.76 -5.95
CA PRO A 136 14.95 -13.54 -4.82
C PRO A 136 15.89 -14.72 -4.57
N VAL A 137 16.20 -14.98 -3.31
CA VAL A 137 16.93 -16.17 -2.89
C VAL A 137 15.95 -17.33 -2.85
N THR A 138 16.24 -18.40 -3.56
CA THR A 138 15.32 -19.53 -3.75
C THR A 138 15.67 -20.73 -2.86
N ASP A 139 16.92 -20.82 -2.41
CA ASP A 139 17.38 -21.92 -1.57
C ASP A 139 18.38 -21.45 -0.49
N ILE A 140 18.70 -22.38 0.40
CA ILE A 140 19.55 -22.11 1.57
C ILE A 140 21.00 -21.83 1.18
N GLU A 141 21.49 -22.48 0.14
CA GLU A 141 22.89 -22.33 -0.31
C GLU A 141 23.09 -20.95 -0.96
N ASP A 142 22.12 -20.49 -1.72
CA ASP A 142 22.13 -19.12 -2.24
C ASP A 142 22.04 -18.09 -1.12
N ALA A 143 21.24 -18.35 -0.08
CA ALA A 143 21.15 -17.48 1.08
C ALA A 143 22.51 -17.34 1.79
N LYS A 144 23.22 -18.44 1.98
CA LYS A 144 24.56 -18.46 2.61
C LYS A 144 25.59 -17.74 1.77
N LYS A 145 25.62 -17.95 0.44
CA LYS A 145 26.55 -17.25 -0.47
C LYS A 145 26.37 -15.74 -0.39
N VAL A 146 25.11 -15.29 -0.51
CA VAL A 146 24.82 -13.86 -0.42
C VAL A 146 25.14 -13.29 0.95
N ALA A 147 24.86 -14.03 2.02
CA ALA A 147 25.21 -13.63 3.39
C ALA A 147 26.73 -13.48 3.57
N ALA A 148 27.51 -14.36 2.98
CA ALA A 148 28.98 -14.28 3.00
C ALA A 148 29.51 -13.07 2.24
N GLU A 149 28.88 -12.68 1.13
CA GLU A 149 29.25 -11.50 0.34
C GLU A 149 28.89 -10.18 1.03
N VAL A 150 27.69 -10.12 1.62
CA VAL A 150 27.15 -8.89 2.25
C VAL A 150 27.73 -8.67 3.65
N GLY A 151 28.05 -9.76 4.36
CA GLY A 151 28.47 -9.75 5.76
C GLY A 151 27.30 -9.75 6.74
N TYR A 152 27.53 -10.39 7.89
CA TYR A 152 26.54 -10.42 8.99
C TYR A 152 26.61 -9.14 9.86
N PRO A 153 25.50 -8.71 10.48
CA PRO A 153 24.17 -9.31 10.43
C PRO A 153 23.40 -8.97 9.15
N ILE A 154 22.59 -9.92 8.67
CA ILE A 154 21.71 -9.72 7.51
C ILE A 154 20.23 -9.75 7.93
N MET A 155 19.38 -9.12 7.10
CA MET A 155 17.93 -9.16 7.26
C MET A 155 17.31 -9.99 6.14
N LEU A 156 16.79 -11.16 6.46
CA LEU A 156 15.96 -11.94 5.56
C LEU A 156 14.54 -11.36 5.52
N LYS A 157 13.99 -11.21 4.33
CA LYS A 157 12.63 -10.67 4.10
C LYS A 157 11.86 -11.59 3.20
N ALA A 158 10.60 -11.89 3.54
CA ALA A 158 9.70 -12.60 2.65
C ALA A 158 9.50 -11.80 1.34
N LEU A 159 9.41 -12.51 0.22
CA LEU A 159 9.19 -11.90 -1.11
C LEU A 159 7.87 -11.14 -1.15
N ALA A 160 6.80 -11.76 -0.66
CA ALA A 160 5.49 -11.16 -0.48
C ALA A 160 5.30 -10.81 1.01
N GLY A 161 5.14 -9.55 1.34
CA GLY A 161 4.91 -9.08 2.70
C GLY A 161 5.25 -7.61 2.88
N GLY A 162 4.47 -6.93 3.71
CA GLY A 162 4.66 -5.53 4.09
C GLY A 162 4.59 -5.34 5.60
N GLY A 163 4.90 -4.13 6.08
CA GLY A 163 4.75 -3.79 7.49
C GLY A 163 5.64 -4.58 8.47
N GLY A 164 6.78 -5.11 8.00
CA GLY A 164 7.71 -5.86 8.85
C GLY A 164 7.34 -7.33 9.08
N LYS A 165 6.23 -7.80 8.55
CA LYS A 165 5.85 -9.22 8.61
C LYS A 165 6.77 -10.06 7.73
N GLY A 166 7.24 -11.21 8.23
CA GLY A 166 8.16 -12.09 7.51
C GLY A 166 9.58 -11.55 7.41
N MET A 167 10.00 -10.67 8.34
CA MET A 167 11.40 -10.24 8.49
C MET A 167 12.08 -11.01 9.62
N ARG A 168 13.33 -11.44 9.39
CA ARG A 168 14.18 -12.10 10.39
C ARG A 168 15.59 -11.53 10.31
N LEU A 169 16.12 -11.11 11.44
CA LEU A 169 17.53 -10.74 11.60
C LEU A 169 18.34 -12.02 11.82
N VAL A 170 19.46 -12.13 11.12
CA VAL A 170 20.34 -13.31 11.14
C VAL A 170 21.76 -12.84 11.41
N HIS A 171 22.37 -13.36 12.46
CA HIS A 171 23.69 -12.96 12.92
C HIS A 171 24.80 -13.91 12.47
N SER A 172 24.46 -15.12 12.04
CA SER A 172 25.43 -16.14 11.62
C SER A 172 24.85 -17.08 10.58
N GLU A 173 25.71 -17.85 9.92
CA GLU A 173 25.32 -18.85 8.92
C GLU A 173 24.42 -19.94 9.51
N ASP A 174 24.68 -20.36 10.75
CA ASP A 174 23.91 -21.40 11.43
C ASP A 174 22.44 -21.00 11.62
N GLU A 175 22.19 -19.70 11.86
CA GLU A 175 20.82 -19.18 12.00
C GLU A 175 20.03 -19.23 10.69
N ILE A 176 20.68 -19.15 9.52
CA ILE A 176 19.99 -19.30 8.22
C ILE A 176 19.37 -20.69 8.12
N CYS A 177 20.10 -21.73 8.51
CA CYS A 177 19.61 -23.10 8.48
C CYS A 177 18.37 -23.31 9.35
N LEU A 178 18.38 -22.76 10.55
CA LEU A 178 17.24 -22.85 11.48
C LEU A 178 15.97 -22.16 10.95
N LEU A 179 16.13 -21.04 10.27
CA LEU A 179 15.00 -20.29 9.73
C LEU A 179 14.34 -20.95 8.52
N TYR A 180 15.12 -21.64 7.69
CA TYR A 180 14.60 -22.38 6.53
C TYR A 180 13.89 -23.68 6.91
N THR A 181 14.24 -24.25 8.07
CA THR A 181 13.65 -25.49 8.58
C THR A 181 12.53 -25.26 9.60
N SER A 182 12.38 -24.05 10.13
CA SER A 182 11.30 -23.71 11.04
C SER A 182 9.97 -23.54 10.30
N PRO A 183 8.87 -24.13 10.79
CA PRO A 183 7.55 -23.89 10.23
C PRO A 183 7.22 -22.40 10.30
N SER A 184 6.55 -21.90 9.26
CA SER A 184 6.05 -20.52 9.24
C SER A 184 5.13 -20.29 10.44
N PRO A 185 5.13 -19.09 11.09
CA PRO A 185 4.16 -18.78 12.14
C PRO A 185 2.69 -18.94 11.72
N ARG A 186 2.41 -19.11 10.43
CA ARG A 186 1.07 -19.43 9.90
C ARG A 186 0.72 -20.90 10.00
N ASP A 187 1.70 -21.77 10.14
CA ASP A 187 1.47 -23.22 10.22
C ASP A 187 1.30 -23.71 11.67
N CYS A 188 1.33 -22.79 12.62
CA CYS A 188 1.20 -23.04 14.08
C CYS A 188 -0.14 -22.54 14.65
N SER A 189 -1.18 -22.34 13.82
CA SER A 189 -2.52 -21.95 14.26
C SER A 189 -3.56 -23.01 13.98
#